data_c6619b6297a1c535337943bb3d4a5fd5
#
_entry.id   c6619b6297a1c535337943bb3d4a5fd5
#
_cell.length_a   1.000
_cell.length_b   1.000
_cell.length_c   1.000
_cell.angle_alpha   90.00
_cell.angle_beta   90.00
_cell.angle_gamma   90.00
#
_symmetry.space_group_name_H-M   'P 1'
#
loop_
_entity.id
_entity.type
_entity.pdbx_description
1 polymer ?
#
loop_
_entity_poly.entity_id
_entity_poly.type
_entity_poly.pdbx_seq_one_letter_code
_entity_poly.pdbx_strand_id
1 'polypeptide(L)' 'MSDGRHLILDMYGCSKIVLDDRQLLVQALEAALRMAKANVLRIISNKFEPQGVTVLALLAESHASIHTWP' A
#
# COMPACT_ATOMS: atom_id res chain seq x y z
N MET A 1 5.63 -17.36 -17.51
CA MET A 1 5.52 -15.98 -17.86
C MET A 1 4.67 -15.21 -16.85
N SER A 2 4.99 -14.06 -16.68
CA SER A 2 4.28 -13.22 -15.75
C SER A 2 3.41 -12.22 -16.50
N ASP A 3 2.20 -12.03 -16.04
CA ASP A 3 1.31 -11.03 -16.63
C ASP A 3 1.55 -9.64 -16.06
N GLY A 4 2.39 -9.53 -15.06
CA GLY A 4 2.66 -8.24 -14.46
C GLY A 4 1.43 -7.62 -13.83
N ARG A 5 0.90 -8.24 -12.80
CA ARG A 5 -0.28 -7.73 -12.10
C ARG A 5 0.04 -6.46 -11.36
N HIS A 6 -0.92 -5.54 -11.38
CA HIS A 6 -0.83 -4.30 -10.63
C HIS A 6 -2.10 -4.13 -9.81
N LEU A 7 -1.95 -4.13 -8.49
CA LEU A 7 -3.06 -3.93 -7.58
C LEU A 7 -3.01 -2.52 -7.04
N ILE A 8 -4.10 -1.79 -7.18
CA ILE A 8 -4.21 -0.42 -6.68
C ILE A 8 -5.38 -0.33 -5.72
N LEU A 9 -5.16 0.26 -4.57
CA LEU A 9 -6.20 0.50 -3.59
C LEU A 9 -6.24 1.99 -3.26
N ASP A 10 -7.35 2.63 -3.61
CA ASP A 10 -7.61 4.02 -3.28
C ASP A 10 -8.61 4.06 -2.13
N MET A 11 -8.32 4.83 -1.09
CA MET A 11 -9.13 4.89 0.12
C MET A 11 -9.65 6.29 0.35
N TYR A 12 -10.97 6.40 0.47
CA TYR A 12 -11.67 7.65 0.72
C TYR A 12 -12.66 7.48 1.87
N GLY A 13 -12.98 8.57 2.54
CA GLY A 13 -14.07 8.58 3.50
C GLY A 13 -13.86 7.80 4.77
N CYS A 14 -12.65 7.31 5.02
CA CYS A 14 -12.30 6.67 6.26
C CYS A 14 -11.83 7.71 7.27
N SER A 15 -11.49 7.27 8.49
CA SER A 15 -10.94 8.17 9.50
C SER A 15 -9.68 8.88 8.96
N LYS A 16 -9.62 10.19 9.12
CA LYS A 16 -8.45 10.95 8.70
C LYS A 16 -7.18 10.48 9.41
N ILE A 17 -7.32 10.09 10.67
CA ILE A 17 -6.19 9.61 11.46
C ILE A 17 -5.61 8.34 10.83
N VAL A 18 -6.47 7.39 10.48
CA VAL A 18 -6.05 6.14 9.86
C VAL A 18 -5.44 6.37 8.47
N LEU A 19 -6.12 7.18 7.64
CA LEU A 19 -5.67 7.42 6.28
C LEU A 19 -4.35 8.21 6.22
N ASP A 20 -3.99 8.89 7.30
CA ASP A 20 -2.76 9.66 7.36
C ASP A 20 -1.66 8.96 8.17
N ASP A 21 -1.90 7.74 8.60
CA ASP A 21 -0.94 6.96 9.38
C ASP A 21 -0.14 6.03 8.48
N ARG A 22 1.04 6.51 8.04
CA ARG A 22 1.90 5.77 7.13
C ARG A 22 2.29 4.39 7.70
N GLN A 23 2.66 4.33 8.96
CA GLN A 23 3.10 3.07 9.56
C GLN A 23 1.98 2.04 9.60
N LEU A 24 0.78 2.46 9.97
CA LEU A 24 -0.38 1.57 10.00
C LEU A 24 -0.69 1.04 8.60
N LEU A 25 -0.64 1.92 7.60
CA LEU A 25 -0.94 1.52 6.21
C LEU A 25 0.11 0.58 5.66
N VAL A 26 1.39 0.79 5.98
CA VAL A 26 2.46 -0.14 5.59
C VAL A 26 2.21 -1.50 6.22
N GLN A 27 1.89 -1.55 7.52
CA GLN A 27 1.64 -2.80 8.21
C GLN A 27 0.41 -3.53 7.65
N ALA A 28 -0.64 -2.78 7.32
CA ALA A 28 -1.84 -3.37 6.75
C ALA A 28 -1.56 -3.99 5.38
N LEU A 29 -0.80 -3.30 4.54
CA LEU A 29 -0.45 -3.84 3.23
C LEU A 29 0.44 -5.08 3.38
N GLU A 30 1.42 -5.03 4.27
CA GLU A 30 2.28 -6.19 4.52
C GLU A 30 1.47 -7.40 4.97
N ALA A 31 0.52 -7.20 5.88
CA ALA A 31 -0.32 -8.29 6.37
C ALA A 31 -1.18 -8.88 5.26
N ALA A 32 -1.79 -8.02 4.45
CA ALA A 32 -2.61 -8.47 3.32
C ALA A 32 -1.80 -9.28 2.32
N LEU A 33 -0.60 -8.81 1.98
CA LEU A 33 0.27 -9.49 1.03
C LEU A 33 0.76 -10.83 1.59
N ARG A 34 1.03 -10.89 2.89
CA ARG A 34 1.43 -12.14 3.53
C ARG A 34 0.31 -13.16 3.47
N MET A 35 -0.93 -12.74 3.73
CA MET A 35 -2.09 -13.62 3.64
C MET A 35 -2.30 -14.12 2.21
N ALA A 36 -1.98 -13.30 1.23
CA ALA A 36 -2.06 -13.67 -0.17
C ALA A 36 -0.85 -14.51 -0.63
N LYS A 37 0.10 -14.75 0.27
CA LYS A 37 1.34 -15.50 -0.03
C LYS A 37 2.14 -14.84 -1.14
N ALA A 38 2.12 -13.52 -1.20
CA ALA A 38 2.90 -12.78 -2.18
C ALA A 38 4.37 -12.74 -1.78
N ASN A 39 5.23 -12.75 -2.77
CA ASN A 39 6.67 -12.64 -2.55
C ASN A 39 7.07 -11.17 -2.61
N VAL A 40 7.13 -10.53 -1.44
CA VAL A 40 7.40 -9.10 -1.33
C VAL A 40 8.90 -8.87 -1.41
N LEU A 41 9.33 -8.09 -2.39
CA LEU A 41 10.74 -7.75 -2.58
C LEU A 41 11.10 -6.45 -1.87
N ARG A 42 10.18 -5.47 -1.84
CA ARG A 42 10.45 -4.18 -1.24
C ARG A 42 9.15 -3.44 -0.98
N ILE A 43 9.13 -2.65 0.10
CA ILE A 43 8.02 -1.73 0.37
C ILE A 43 8.58 -0.32 0.51
N ILE A 44 7.96 0.62 -0.17
CA ILE A 44 8.31 2.04 -0.14
C ILE A 44 7.07 2.80 0.28
N SER A 45 7.22 3.78 1.13
CA SER A 45 6.10 4.62 1.53
C SER A 45 6.49 6.09 1.52
N ASN A 46 5.51 6.95 1.32
CA ASN A 46 5.69 8.39 1.36
C ASN A 46 4.47 9.04 2.00
N LYS A 47 4.73 9.90 2.96
CA LYS A 47 3.67 10.69 3.59
C LYS A 47 3.72 12.10 3.03
N PHE A 48 2.59 12.58 2.54
CA PHE A 48 2.48 13.91 1.96
C PHE A 48 2.03 14.93 3.00
N GLU A 49 2.54 16.13 2.89
CA GLU A 49 2.09 17.23 3.71
C GLU A 49 1.08 18.07 2.90
N PRO A 50 -0.03 18.49 3.48
CA PRO A 50 -0.40 18.36 4.89
C PRO A 50 -1.03 17.00 5.24
N GLN A 51 -1.37 16.19 4.26
CA GLN A 51 -2.00 14.89 4.53
C GLN A 51 -1.90 13.98 3.32
N GLY A 52 -2.13 12.68 3.56
CA GLY A 52 -2.09 11.68 2.50
C GLY A 52 -0.86 10.78 2.59
N VAL A 53 -1.04 9.54 2.19
CA VAL A 53 0.02 8.53 2.23
C VAL A 53 -0.04 7.69 0.97
N THR A 54 1.12 7.36 0.42
CA THR A 54 1.26 6.37 -0.63
C THR A 54 2.14 5.25 -0.11
N VAL A 55 1.71 4.01 -0.31
CA VAL A 55 2.52 2.83 -0.01
C VAL A 55 2.62 2.00 -1.29
N LEU A 56 3.83 1.64 -1.67
CA LEU A 56 4.09 0.83 -2.84
C LEU A 56 4.86 -0.42 -2.43
N ALA A 57 4.33 -1.58 -2.78
CA ALA A 57 5.00 -2.86 -2.57
C ALA A 57 5.42 -3.44 -3.91
N LEU A 58 6.71 -3.74 -4.04
CA LEU A 58 7.24 -4.43 -5.22
C LEU A 58 7.22 -5.93 -4.94
N LEU A 59 6.56 -6.67 -5.80
CA LEU A 59 6.42 -8.11 -5.70
C LEU A 59 7.24 -8.77 -6.81
N ALA A 60 7.46 -10.06 -6.70
CA ALA A 60 8.30 -10.78 -7.67
C ALA A 60 7.82 -10.62 -9.11
N GLU A 61 6.49 -10.59 -9.31
CA GLU A 61 5.93 -10.53 -10.66
C GLU A 61 4.93 -9.41 -10.85
N SER A 62 4.76 -8.54 -9.84
CA SER A 62 3.79 -7.47 -9.92
C SER A 62 4.11 -6.41 -8.87
N HIS A 63 3.17 -5.51 -8.65
CA HIS A 63 3.28 -4.57 -7.55
C HIS A 63 1.89 -4.19 -7.05
N ALA A 64 1.83 -3.71 -5.80
CA ALA A 64 0.61 -3.27 -5.17
C ALA A 64 0.83 -1.89 -4.59
N SER A 65 -0.22 -1.06 -4.57
CA SER A 65 -0.11 0.27 -3.99
C SER A 65 -1.37 0.67 -3.26
N ILE A 66 -1.21 1.51 -2.25
CA ILE A 66 -2.30 2.16 -1.52
C ILE A 66 -2.08 3.66 -1.63
N HIS A 67 -3.13 4.39 -1.97
CA HIS A 67 -3.11 5.84 -2.00
C HIS A 67 -4.27 6.32 -1.14
N THR A 68 -4.02 7.26 -0.22
CA THR A 68 -5.07 7.78 0.66
C THR A 68 -5.28 9.25 0.46
N TRP A 69 -6.55 9.66 0.60
CA TRP A 69 -6.99 11.05 0.53
C TRP A 69 -7.89 11.30 1.74
N PRO A 70 -7.30 11.67 2.89
CA PRO A 70 -8.08 11.93 4.11
C PRO A 70 -9.06 13.08 3.99
#